data_41db612b5f60676fdfda25dd64a9194d
#
_entry.id   41db612b5f60676fdfda25dd64a9194d
#
_cell.length_a   1.000
_cell.length_b   1.000
_cell.length_c   1.000
_cell.angle_alpha   90.00
_cell.angle_beta   90.00
_cell.angle_gamma   90.00
#
_symmetry.space_group_name_H-M   'P 1'
#
loop_
_entity.id
_entity.type
_entity.pdbx_description
1 polymer ?
#
loop_
_entity_poly.entity_id
_entity_poly.type
_entity_poly.pdbx_seq_one_letter_code
_entity_poly.pdbx_strand_id
1 'polypeptide(L)'
;FVMSALGAAVAGALLPTVLRAEQPLRILVLGGTRFLGPHMAEHALARGHTLTFFNRGKTNPGVLPSVERIQGDRNGQLDGLKGRKWDAVIDNSGYVPRHVRLSAELLKTSVPHYLFISTVSVYASFAAANDEDSPVGKLADATVEKVDGETYGPLKALSESAAREVYGPAATTILRPGLIVGPDDNTDRFTYWPARAARGGEFAAP
;
A
#
# COMPACT_ATOMS: atom_id res chain seq x y z
N PHE A 1 -57.00 42.42 12.65
CA PHE A 1 -56.59 41.32 11.76
C PHE A 1 -55.36 40.62 12.38
N VAL A 2 -55.61 39.46 12.95
CA VAL A 2 -54.58 38.59 13.53
C VAL A 2 -54.26 37.52 12.48
N MET A 3 -53.01 37.42 12.07
CA MET A 3 -52.54 36.28 11.28
C MET A 3 -51.58 35.44 12.13
N SER A 4 -52.04 34.28 12.51
CA SER A 4 -51.27 33.25 13.17
C SER A 4 -50.40 32.52 12.16
N ALA A 5 -49.08 32.55 12.30
CA ALA A 5 -48.16 31.73 11.53
C ALA A 5 -47.93 30.41 12.27
N LEU A 6 -48.39 29.30 11.72
CA LEU A 6 -48.03 27.94 12.15
C LEU A 6 -46.60 27.64 11.69
N GLY A 7 -45.69 27.53 12.65
CA GLY A 7 -44.35 27.02 12.41
C GLY A 7 -44.38 25.50 12.43
N ALA A 8 -44.16 24.86 11.28
CA ALA A 8 -43.96 23.42 11.20
C ALA A 8 -42.52 23.08 11.61
N ALA A 9 -42.31 22.50 12.78
CA ALA A 9 -41.04 21.95 13.21
C ALA A 9 -40.83 20.63 12.47
N VAL A 10 -39.88 20.61 11.51
CA VAL A 10 -39.36 19.37 10.90
C VAL A 10 -38.42 18.73 11.90
N ALA A 11 -38.89 17.77 12.66
CA ALA A 11 -38.06 16.91 13.47
C ALA A 11 -37.29 15.96 12.51
N GLY A 12 -36.08 16.33 12.13
CA GLY A 12 -35.17 15.45 11.41
C GLY A 12 -34.80 14.29 12.33
N ALA A 13 -35.34 13.12 12.07
CA ALA A 13 -34.93 11.88 12.72
C ALA A 13 -33.49 11.59 12.31
N LEU A 14 -32.53 11.88 13.21
CA LEU A 14 -31.18 11.32 13.13
C LEU A 14 -31.30 9.82 13.32
N LEU A 15 -31.43 9.09 12.20
CA LEU A 15 -31.25 7.65 12.22
C LEU A 15 -29.80 7.39 12.67
N PRO A 16 -29.57 6.59 13.72
CA PRO A 16 -28.23 6.21 14.09
C PRO A 16 -27.62 5.50 12.89
N THR A 17 -26.54 6.04 12.34
CA THR A 17 -25.69 5.34 11.38
C THR A 17 -25.18 4.11 12.12
N VAL A 18 -25.84 2.97 11.91
CA VAL A 18 -25.34 1.68 12.39
C VAL A 18 -24.00 1.51 11.70
N LEU A 19 -22.91 1.75 12.41
CA LEU A 19 -21.57 1.37 12.03
C LEU A 19 -21.63 -0.14 11.82
N ARG A 20 -21.80 -0.56 10.55
CA ARG A 20 -21.75 -1.96 10.18
C ARG A 20 -20.37 -2.44 10.60
N ALA A 21 -20.30 -3.32 11.60
CA ALA A 21 -19.04 -3.92 11.99
C ALA A 21 -18.41 -4.51 10.73
N GLU A 22 -17.26 -3.99 10.37
CA GLU A 22 -16.52 -4.49 9.20
C GLU A 22 -16.24 -5.97 9.45
N GLN A 23 -16.61 -6.81 8.49
CA GLN A 23 -16.35 -8.25 8.60
C GLN A 23 -14.83 -8.48 8.61
N PRO A 24 -14.34 -9.32 9.52
CA PRO A 24 -12.93 -9.69 9.52
C PRO A 24 -12.50 -10.24 8.17
N LEU A 25 -11.41 -9.70 7.63
CA LEU A 25 -10.84 -10.11 6.36
C LEU A 25 -9.62 -11.02 6.58
N ARG A 26 -9.41 -11.94 5.68
CA ARG A 26 -8.16 -12.69 5.53
C ARG A 26 -7.32 -11.97 4.51
N ILE A 27 -6.18 -11.44 4.90
CA ILE A 27 -5.35 -10.58 4.07
C ILE A 27 -3.99 -11.24 3.84
N LEU A 28 -3.61 -11.41 2.58
CA LEU A 28 -2.26 -11.78 2.20
C LEU A 28 -1.41 -10.51 2.06
N VAL A 29 -0.24 -10.50 2.68
CA VAL A 29 0.74 -9.42 2.53
C VAL A 29 1.99 -9.96 1.84
N LEU A 30 2.25 -9.48 0.63
CA LEU A 30 3.48 -9.78 -0.09
C LEU A 30 4.60 -8.86 0.43
N GLY A 31 5.47 -9.41 1.27
CA GLY A 31 6.47 -8.70 2.07
C GLY A 31 6.10 -8.64 3.56
N GLY A 32 5.89 -7.45 4.11
CA GLY A 32 5.26 -7.24 5.42
C GLY A 32 6.19 -7.29 6.64
N THR A 33 7.49 -7.53 6.49
CA THR A 33 8.39 -7.72 7.65
C THR A 33 9.37 -6.57 7.89
N ARG A 34 9.23 -5.46 7.17
CA ARG A 34 10.13 -4.30 7.30
C ARG A 34 9.32 -3.00 7.34
N PHE A 35 9.72 -2.05 8.17
CA PHE A 35 9.23 -0.68 8.28
C PHE A 35 7.68 -0.58 8.24
N LEU A 36 7.09 -0.18 7.12
CA LEU A 36 5.63 -0.03 6.95
C LEU A 36 4.85 -1.33 7.25
N GLY A 37 5.43 -2.48 6.92
CA GLY A 37 4.74 -3.76 6.99
C GLY A 37 4.27 -4.16 8.40
N PRO A 38 5.12 -4.14 9.43
CA PRO A 38 4.70 -4.44 10.80
C PRO A 38 3.60 -3.50 11.30
N HIS A 39 3.74 -2.18 11.13
CA HIS A 39 2.75 -1.21 11.59
C HIS A 39 1.39 -1.38 10.90
N MET A 40 1.39 -1.61 9.59
CA MET A 40 0.17 -1.93 8.85
C MET A 40 -0.47 -3.23 9.36
N ALA A 41 0.33 -4.24 9.63
CA ALA A 41 -0.14 -5.52 10.11
C ALA A 41 -0.72 -5.44 11.53
N GLU A 42 -0.06 -4.74 12.45
CA GLU A 42 -0.57 -4.48 13.79
C GLU A 42 -1.93 -3.77 13.75
N HIS A 43 -2.06 -2.75 12.90
CA HIS A 43 -3.33 -2.04 12.72
C HIS A 43 -4.44 -2.97 12.18
N ALA A 44 -4.13 -3.81 11.21
CA ALA A 44 -5.10 -4.76 10.65
C ALA A 44 -5.51 -5.83 11.69
N LEU A 45 -4.57 -6.36 12.46
CA LEU A 45 -4.85 -7.31 13.55
C LEU A 45 -5.72 -6.68 14.63
N ALA A 46 -5.44 -5.44 15.03
CA ALA A 46 -6.24 -4.70 16.02
C ALA A 46 -7.70 -4.47 15.55
N ARG A 47 -7.95 -4.48 14.25
CA ARG A 47 -9.29 -4.42 13.64
C ARG A 47 -9.93 -5.80 13.47
N GLY A 48 -9.30 -6.86 13.94
CA GLY A 48 -9.81 -8.22 13.89
C GLY A 48 -9.56 -8.97 12.58
N HIS A 49 -8.77 -8.41 11.65
CA HIS A 49 -8.37 -9.11 10.43
C HIS A 49 -7.36 -10.21 10.71
N THR A 50 -7.30 -11.23 9.86
CA THR A 50 -6.25 -12.24 9.90
C THR A 50 -5.26 -12.01 8.77
N LEU A 51 -3.98 -12.21 9.05
CA LEU A 51 -2.90 -11.93 8.11
C LEU A 51 -2.09 -13.16 7.80
N THR A 52 -1.63 -13.23 6.56
CA THR A 52 -0.59 -14.17 6.11
C THR A 52 0.52 -13.37 5.44
N PHE A 53 1.76 -13.49 5.91
CA PHE A 53 2.92 -12.92 5.25
C PHE A 53 3.50 -13.90 4.23
N PHE A 54 3.80 -13.40 3.03
CA PHE A 54 4.59 -14.12 2.02
C PHE A 54 5.89 -13.37 1.77
N ASN A 55 7.02 -13.97 2.12
CA ASN A 55 8.33 -13.37 1.96
C ASN A 55 9.45 -14.43 1.98
N ARG A 56 10.69 -14.00 1.76
CA ARG A 56 11.87 -14.87 1.73
C ARG A 56 12.37 -15.33 3.10
N GLY A 57 11.78 -14.86 4.19
CA GLY A 57 12.21 -15.17 5.56
C GLY A 57 13.55 -14.55 5.99
N LYS A 58 14.10 -13.59 5.22
CA LYS A 58 15.46 -13.03 5.46
C LYS A 58 15.46 -11.79 6.35
N THR A 59 14.38 -11.01 6.35
CA THR A 59 14.30 -9.73 7.08
C THR A 59 13.32 -9.87 8.22
N ASN A 60 13.74 -9.52 9.43
CA ASN A 60 12.94 -9.58 10.66
C ASN A 60 12.08 -10.86 10.78
N PRO A 61 12.69 -12.04 10.77
CA PRO A 61 11.92 -13.29 10.75
C PRO A 61 11.09 -13.50 12.02
N GLY A 62 11.39 -12.81 13.11
CA GLY A 62 10.67 -12.87 14.39
C GLY A 62 9.59 -11.81 14.56
N VAL A 63 9.40 -10.84 13.63
CA VAL A 63 8.39 -9.80 13.81
C VAL A 63 6.98 -10.38 13.74
N LEU A 64 6.08 -10.02 14.66
CA LEU A 64 4.70 -10.52 14.70
C LEU A 64 4.61 -12.05 14.61
N PRO A 65 5.11 -12.79 15.62
CA PRO A 65 5.25 -14.25 15.56
C PRO A 65 3.91 -14.99 15.45
N SER A 66 2.80 -14.35 15.79
CA SER A 66 1.44 -14.88 15.65
C SER A 66 0.90 -14.84 14.21
N VAL A 67 1.53 -14.06 13.31
CA VAL A 67 1.11 -13.98 11.91
C VAL A 67 1.63 -15.19 11.13
N GLU A 68 0.73 -15.87 10.43
CA GLU A 68 1.09 -16.98 9.54
C GLU A 68 2.13 -16.53 8.50
N ARG A 69 3.10 -17.39 8.21
CA ARG A 69 4.15 -17.12 7.23
C ARG A 69 4.23 -18.21 6.19
N ILE A 70 4.27 -17.78 4.94
CA ILE A 70 4.58 -18.62 3.79
C ILE A 70 5.92 -18.14 3.25
N GLN A 71 6.91 -19.01 3.27
CA GLN A 71 8.23 -18.68 2.71
C GLN A 71 8.26 -18.94 1.21
N GLY A 72 8.77 -17.97 0.45
CA GLY A 72 8.96 -18.08 -0.99
C GLY A 72 9.58 -16.82 -1.56
N ASP A 73 9.91 -16.86 -2.85
CA ASP A 73 10.43 -15.70 -3.58
C ASP A 73 9.47 -15.32 -4.72
N ARG A 74 9.18 -14.05 -4.85
CA ARG A 74 8.34 -13.51 -5.93
C ARG A 74 8.92 -13.75 -7.33
N ASN A 75 10.20 -14.04 -7.40
CA ASN A 75 10.89 -14.46 -8.62
C ASN A 75 10.61 -15.93 -8.96
N GLY A 76 9.33 -16.34 -8.96
CA GLY A 76 8.87 -17.65 -9.43
C GLY A 76 8.71 -18.75 -8.36
N GLN A 77 9.09 -18.50 -7.09
CA GLN A 77 8.90 -19.49 -6.01
C GLN A 77 7.59 -19.18 -5.24
N LEU A 78 6.45 -19.35 -5.92
CA LEU A 78 5.12 -18.97 -5.43
C LEU A 78 4.25 -20.17 -5.02
N ASP A 79 4.79 -21.38 -5.03
CA ASP A 79 4.01 -22.62 -4.82
C ASP A 79 3.23 -22.64 -3.51
N GLY A 80 3.78 -22.05 -2.44
CA GLY A 80 3.08 -21.94 -1.15
C GLY A 80 1.78 -21.13 -1.17
N LEU A 81 1.53 -20.35 -2.22
CA LEU A 81 0.29 -19.57 -2.39
C LEU A 81 -0.78 -20.34 -3.17
N LYS A 82 -0.42 -21.41 -3.88
CA LYS A 82 -1.35 -22.17 -4.72
C LYS A 82 -2.47 -22.81 -3.90
N GLY A 83 -3.69 -22.75 -4.43
CA GLY A 83 -4.89 -23.35 -3.82
C GLY A 83 -5.41 -22.65 -2.56
N ARG A 84 -4.77 -21.59 -2.10
CA ARG A 84 -5.18 -20.79 -0.94
C ARG A 84 -6.06 -19.63 -1.35
N LYS A 85 -6.85 -19.11 -0.42
CA LYS A 85 -7.80 -18.01 -0.67
C LYS A 85 -7.64 -16.94 0.40
N TRP A 86 -7.69 -15.68 -0.03
CA TRP A 86 -7.76 -14.50 0.82
C TRP A 86 -8.80 -13.54 0.27
N ASP A 87 -9.23 -12.60 1.12
CA ASP A 87 -10.24 -11.60 0.74
C ASP A 87 -9.59 -10.39 0.08
N ALA A 88 -8.31 -10.13 0.38
CA ALA A 88 -7.49 -9.13 -0.28
C ALA A 88 -6.01 -9.52 -0.26
N VAL A 89 -5.24 -8.97 -1.19
CA VAL A 89 -3.78 -8.98 -1.14
C VAL A 89 -3.25 -7.55 -1.06
N ILE A 90 -2.27 -7.33 -0.19
CA ILE A 90 -1.52 -6.08 -0.09
C ILE A 90 -0.09 -6.35 -0.58
N ASP A 91 0.25 -5.75 -1.70
CA ASP A 91 1.60 -5.86 -2.26
C ASP A 91 2.48 -4.71 -1.78
N ASN A 92 3.25 -4.98 -0.73
CA ASN A 92 4.17 -4.05 -0.09
C ASN A 92 5.63 -4.19 -0.60
N SER A 93 5.89 -5.08 -1.53
CA SER A 93 7.25 -5.40 -1.98
C SER A 93 7.40 -5.56 -3.50
N GLY A 94 6.49 -4.99 -4.27
CA GLY A 94 6.52 -5.00 -5.74
C GLY A 94 7.44 -3.93 -6.30
N TYR A 95 8.65 -4.30 -6.70
CA TYR A 95 9.65 -3.39 -7.31
C TYR A 95 9.91 -3.68 -8.78
N VAL A 96 9.62 -4.90 -9.23
CA VAL A 96 9.87 -5.37 -10.60
C VAL A 96 8.55 -5.82 -11.21
N PRO A 97 8.16 -5.30 -12.40
CA PRO A 97 6.87 -5.59 -13.03
C PRO A 97 6.60 -7.08 -13.22
N ARG A 98 7.62 -7.84 -13.61
CA ARG A 98 7.53 -9.30 -13.80
C ARG A 98 7.15 -10.01 -12.48
N HIS A 99 7.74 -9.62 -11.36
CA HIS A 99 7.42 -10.20 -10.06
C HIS A 99 5.98 -9.88 -9.62
N VAL A 100 5.51 -8.66 -9.90
CA VAL A 100 4.12 -8.27 -9.65
C VAL A 100 3.17 -9.08 -10.52
N ARG A 101 3.45 -9.20 -11.82
CA ARG A 101 2.65 -9.98 -12.77
C ARG A 101 2.53 -11.44 -12.34
N LEU A 102 3.64 -12.12 -12.04
CA LEU A 102 3.64 -13.53 -11.61
C LEU A 102 2.75 -13.77 -10.38
N SER A 103 2.86 -12.91 -9.36
CA SER A 103 2.03 -13.03 -8.17
C SER A 103 0.57 -12.66 -8.43
N ALA A 104 0.31 -11.63 -9.23
CA ALA A 104 -1.04 -11.21 -9.58
C ALA A 104 -1.79 -12.28 -10.38
N GLU A 105 -1.17 -12.86 -11.40
CA GLU A 105 -1.74 -13.95 -12.22
C GLU A 105 -2.08 -15.17 -11.37
N LEU A 106 -1.18 -15.58 -10.47
CA LEU A 106 -1.44 -16.70 -9.57
C LEU A 106 -2.62 -16.43 -8.64
N LEU A 107 -2.75 -15.22 -8.11
CA LEU A 107 -3.72 -14.87 -7.08
C LEU A 107 -5.10 -14.47 -7.64
N LYS A 108 -5.20 -14.07 -8.91
CA LYS A 108 -6.42 -13.51 -9.50
C LYS A 108 -7.68 -14.33 -9.29
N THR A 109 -7.58 -15.67 -9.33
CA THR A 109 -8.73 -16.57 -9.18
C THR A 109 -9.08 -16.87 -7.73
N SER A 110 -8.21 -16.50 -6.79
CA SER A 110 -8.34 -16.84 -5.36
C SER A 110 -8.39 -15.64 -4.42
N VAL A 111 -8.10 -14.43 -4.93
CA VAL A 111 -8.11 -13.17 -4.20
C VAL A 111 -8.86 -12.13 -5.05
N PRO A 112 -10.00 -11.60 -4.59
CA PRO A 112 -10.83 -10.70 -5.40
C PRO A 112 -10.27 -9.27 -5.52
N HIS A 113 -9.38 -8.83 -4.61
CA HIS A 113 -8.89 -7.45 -4.59
C HIS A 113 -7.38 -7.37 -4.39
N TYR A 114 -6.71 -6.56 -5.22
CA TYR A 114 -5.26 -6.34 -5.20
C TYR A 114 -4.95 -4.88 -4.84
N LEU A 115 -4.34 -4.66 -3.69
CA LEU A 115 -3.84 -3.36 -3.27
C LEU A 115 -2.32 -3.32 -3.47
N PHE A 116 -1.86 -2.38 -4.26
CA PHE A 116 -0.44 -2.19 -4.57
C PHE A 116 0.10 -0.93 -3.90
N ILE A 117 1.13 -1.07 -3.08
CA ILE A 117 1.86 0.06 -2.52
C ILE A 117 2.88 0.55 -3.54
N SER A 118 2.54 1.64 -4.19
CA SER A 118 3.39 2.33 -5.17
C SER A 118 4.17 3.49 -4.53
N THR A 119 4.35 4.59 -5.22
CA THR A 119 5.11 5.76 -4.78
C THR A 119 4.78 6.97 -5.66
N VAL A 120 4.86 8.18 -5.12
CA VAL A 120 4.83 9.42 -5.95
C VAL A 120 6.00 9.50 -6.93
N SER A 121 7.09 8.77 -6.70
CA SER A 121 8.23 8.71 -7.63
C SER A 121 7.89 8.15 -9.01
N VAL A 122 6.69 7.62 -9.21
CA VAL A 122 6.21 7.21 -10.55
C VAL A 122 6.01 8.38 -11.50
N TYR A 123 5.73 9.58 -10.99
CA TYR A 123 5.46 10.73 -11.84
C TYR A 123 6.68 11.18 -12.65
N ALA A 124 6.45 11.55 -13.90
CA ALA A 124 7.51 11.99 -14.82
C ALA A 124 8.10 13.34 -14.45
N SER A 125 7.37 14.20 -13.72
CA SER A 125 7.82 15.54 -13.33
C SER A 125 7.11 15.98 -12.04
N PHE A 126 7.80 16.83 -11.27
CA PHE A 126 7.28 17.53 -10.11
C PHE A 126 7.28 19.05 -10.29
N ALA A 127 7.41 19.53 -11.53
CA ALA A 127 7.37 20.96 -11.83
C ALA A 127 5.98 21.59 -11.60
N ALA A 128 4.93 20.79 -11.54
CA ALA A 128 3.57 21.18 -11.20
C ALA A 128 2.94 20.14 -10.26
N ALA A 129 1.78 20.45 -9.68
CA ALA A 129 1.02 19.48 -8.91
C ALA A 129 0.62 18.28 -9.76
N ASN A 130 0.71 17.08 -9.18
CA ASN A 130 0.33 15.84 -9.81
C ASN A 130 -0.99 15.31 -9.21
N ASP A 131 -1.75 14.61 -10.02
CA ASP A 131 -2.93 13.83 -9.69
C ASP A 131 -2.77 12.37 -10.17
N GLU A 132 -3.81 11.56 -10.05
CA GLU A 132 -3.77 10.13 -10.41
C GLU A 132 -3.54 9.89 -11.92
N ASP A 133 -3.93 10.85 -12.76
CA ASP A 133 -3.85 10.76 -14.22
C ASP A 133 -2.60 11.43 -14.81
N SER A 134 -1.81 12.08 -13.95
CA SER A 134 -0.58 12.75 -14.36
C SER A 134 0.43 11.78 -15.00
N PRO A 135 1.21 12.23 -16.01
CA PRO A 135 2.16 11.40 -16.72
C PRO A 135 3.18 10.73 -15.79
N VAL A 136 3.44 9.45 -16.04
CA VAL A 136 4.44 8.67 -15.30
C VAL A 136 5.74 8.52 -16.07
N GLY A 137 6.85 8.33 -15.35
CA GLY A 137 8.16 8.07 -15.90
C GLY A 137 8.19 6.79 -16.73
N LYS A 138 9.06 6.76 -17.74
CA LYS A 138 9.23 5.62 -18.65
C LYS A 138 10.68 5.18 -18.69
N LEU A 139 10.92 3.88 -18.82
CA LEU A 139 12.23 3.33 -19.14
C LEU A 139 12.47 3.38 -20.63
N ALA A 140 13.70 3.67 -21.04
CA ALA A 140 14.13 3.53 -22.43
C ALA A 140 14.11 2.05 -22.88
N ASP A 141 14.45 1.15 -21.97
CA ASP A 141 14.38 -0.29 -22.14
C ASP A 141 13.49 -0.88 -21.04
N ALA A 142 12.31 -1.36 -21.42
CA ALA A 142 11.32 -1.95 -20.50
C ALA A 142 11.73 -3.31 -19.93
N THR A 143 12.83 -3.91 -20.39
CA THR A 143 13.36 -5.19 -19.89
C THR A 143 14.28 -5.02 -18.68
N VAL A 144 14.62 -3.77 -18.32
CA VAL A 144 15.43 -3.46 -17.14
C VAL A 144 14.70 -3.89 -15.86
N GLU A 145 15.37 -4.69 -15.05
CA GLU A 145 14.88 -5.12 -13.72
C GLU A 145 15.77 -4.61 -12.57
N LYS A 146 16.90 -3.95 -12.87
CA LYS A 146 17.75 -3.36 -11.86
C LYS A 146 17.05 -2.15 -11.24
N VAL A 147 16.88 -2.15 -9.92
CA VAL A 147 16.27 -1.07 -9.15
C VAL A 147 17.36 -0.16 -8.61
N ASP A 148 17.39 1.08 -9.07
CA ASP A 148 18.26 2.15 -8.59
C ASP A 148 17.51 3.49 -8.61
N GLY A 149 18.21 4.62 -8.36
CA GLY A 149 17.57 5.94 -8.28
C GLY A 149 16.88 6.38 -9.57
N GLU A 150 17.37 5.96 -10.73
CA GLU A 150 16.80 6.34 -12.03
C GLU A 150 15.65 5.41 -12.46
N THR A 151 15.76 4.12 -12.15
CA THR A 151 14.82 3.10 -12.61
C THR A 151 13.66 2.86 -11.65
N TYR A 152 13.79 3.23 -10.35
CA TYR A 152 12.81 2.94 -9.32
C TYR A 152 11.40 3.45 -9.65
N GLY A 153 11.25 4.73 -9.98
CA GLY A 153 9.96 5.32 -10.33
C GLY A 153 9.32 4.66 -11.55
N PRO A 154 10.00 4.60 -12.70
CA PRO A 154 9.50 3.92 -13.88
C PRO A 154 9.18 2.43 -13.67
N LEU A 155 9.98 1.68 -12.92
CA LEU A 155 9.69 0.27 -12.59
C LEU A 155 8.44 0.14 -11.72
N LYS A 156 8.23 1.07 -10.77
CA LYS A 156 6.99 1.10 -9.98
C LYS A 156 5.78 1.42 -10.86
N ALA A 157 5.88 2.35 -11.82
CA ALA A 157 4.81 2.64 -12.78
C ALA A 157 4.47 1.41 -13.66
N LEU A 158 5.47 0.69 -14.15
CA LEU A 158 5.26 -0.56 -14.88
C LEU A 158 4.64 -1.66 -13.99
N SER A 159 4.99 -1.67 -12.71
CA SER A 159 4.40 -2.60 -11.72
C SER A 159 2.93 -2.31 -11.45
N GLU A 160 2.53 -1.02 -11.38
CA GLU A 160 1.12 -0.61 -11.33
C GLU A 160 0.35 -1.12 -12.55
N SER A 161 0.92 -0.95 -13.75
CA SER A 161 0.33 -1.43 -14.99
C SER A 161 0.16 -2.95 -14.97
N ALA A 162 1.19 -3.70 -14.53
CA ALA A 162 1.13 -5.15 -14.42
C ALA A 162 0.00 -5.63 -13.49
N ALA A 163 -0.21 -4.98 -12.35
CA ALA A 163 -1.31 -5.29 -11.44
C ALA A 163 -2.68 -4.99 -12.06
N ARG A 164 -2.83 -3.81 -12.69
CA ARG A 164 -4.08 -3.39 -13.34
C ARG A 164 -4.45 -4.23 -14.55
N GLU A 165 -3.48 -4.63 -15.36
CA GLU A 165 -3.70 -5.50 -16.53
C GLU A 165 -4.24 -6.87 -16.11
N VAL A 166 -3.76 -7.42 -14.99
CA VAL A 166 -4.20 -8.71 -14.49
C VAL A 166 -5.55 -8.62 -13.79
N TYR A 167 -5.72 -7.70 -12.84
CA TYR A 167 -6.93 -7.61 -11.99
C TYR A 167 -8.04 -6.74 -12.59
N GLY A 168 -7.71 -5.83 -13.48
CA GLY A 168 -8.62 -4.78 -13.94
C GLY A 168 -8.72 -3.61 -12.96
N PRO A 169 -9.20 -2.42 -13.41
CA PRO A 169 -9.23 -1.21 -12.59
C PRO A 169 -10.16 -1.31 -11.38
N ALA A 170 -11.29 -2.03 -11.49
CA ALA A 170 -12.26 -2.16 -10.41
C ALA A 170 -11.77 -3.03 -9.24
N ALA A 171 -10.85 -3.97 -9.49
CA ALA A 171 -10.31 -4.88 -8.49
C ALA A 171 -8.87 -4.52 -8.06
N THR A 172 -8.34 -3.38 -8.50
CA THR A 172 -7.00 -2.92 -8.18
C THR A 172 -7.05 -1.55 -7.49
N THR A 173 -6.47 -1.45 -6.31
CA THR A 173 -6.18 -0.17 -5.66
C THR A 173 -4.68 0.10 -5.73
N ILE A 174 -4.31 1.26 -6.24
CA ILE A 174 -2.92 1.74 -6.27
C ILE A 174 -2.79 2.88 -5.26
N LEU A 175 -1.87 2.75 -4.32
CA LEU A 175 -1.51 3.82 -3.41
C LEU A 175 -0.14 4.38 -3.81
N ARG A 176 -0.07 5.68 -4.08
CA ARG A 176 1.16 6.41 -4.40
C ARG A 176 1.56 7.29 -3.20
N PRO A 177 2.11 6.72 -2.12
CA PRO A 177 2.53 7.51 -0.98
C PRO A 177 3.71 8.41 -1.35
N GLY A 178 3.78 9.56 -0.67
CA GLY A 178 4.98 10.39 -0.60
C GLY A 178 6.05 9.75 0.29
N LEU A 179 6.84 10.58 0.96
CA LEU A 179 7.84 10.09 1.89
C LEU A 179 7.17 9.49 3.13
N ILE A 180 7.21 8.18 3.26
CA ILE A 180 6.74 7.48 4.45
C ILE A 180 7.80 7.65 5.53
N VAL A 181 7.38 8.10 6.71
CA VAL A 181 8.25 8.36 7.86
C VAL A 181 7.60 7.81 9.14
N GLY A 182 8.38 7.53 10.15
CA GLY A 182 7.89 7.05 11.44
C GLY A 182 8.86 6.12 12.15
N PRO A 183 8.40 5.48 13.24
CA PRO A 183 9.19 4.45 13.93
C PRO A 183 9.65 3.38 12.95
N ASP A 184 10.86 2.85 13.16
CA ASP A 184 11.50 1.84 12.31
C ASP A 184 11.86 2.29 10.88
N ASP A 185 11.76 3.58 10.54
CA ASP A 185 12.37 4.11 9.32
C ASP A 185 13.90 4.10 9.46
N ASN A 186 14.52 3.12 8.85
CA ASN A 186 15.97 2.92 8.91
C ASN A 186 16.77 3.87 8.00
N THR A 187 16.11 4.85 7.39
CA THR A 187 16.76 5.82 6.48
C THR A 187 17.04 7.16 7.14
N ASP A 188 16.47 7.43 8.33
CA ASP A 188 16.58 8.67 9.10
C ASP A 188 16.25 9.96 8.32
N ARG A 189 15.58 9.83 7.17
CA ARG A 189 15.32 10.97 6.28
C ARG A 189 14.50 12.07 6.93
N PHE A 190 13.53 11.70 7.77
CA PHE A 190 12.72 12.67 8.51
C PHE A 190 13.35 13.02 9.86
N THR A 191 13.96 12.07 10.55
CA THR A 191 14.51 12.22 11.91
C THR A 191 15.55 13.34 12.01
N TYR A 192 16.30 13.59 10.92
CA TYR A 192 17.26 14.67 10.81
C TYR A 192 16.62 16.03 11.15
N TRP A 193 15.45 16.35 10.62
CA TRP A 193 14.84 17.67 10.75
C TRP A 193 14.41 17.99 12.19
N PRO A 194 13.63 17.14 12.90
CA PRO A 194 13.33 17.35 14.32
C PRO A 194 14.59 17.44 15.18
N ALA A 195 15.56 16.56 14.96
CA ALA A 195 16.81 16.57 15.71
C ALA A 195 17.64 17.83 15.43
N ARG A 196 17.65 18.30 14.18
CA ARG A 196 18.35 19.55 13.82
C ARG A 196 17.66 20.77 14.43
N ALA A 197 16.32 20.83 14.38
CA ALA A 197 15.55 21.90 14.98
C ALA A 197 15.72 21.97 16.51
N ALA A 198 15.74 20.81 17.18
CA ALA A 198 15.94 20.74 18.63
C ALA A 198 17.32 21.28 19.08
N ARG A 199 18.35 21.25 18.23
CA ARG A 199 19.68 21.84 18.51
C ARG A 199 19.68 23.37 18.48
N GLY A 200 18.65 23.98 17.90
CA GLY A 200 18.57 25.44 17.72
C GLY A 200 19.59 25.99 16.70
N GLY A 201 19.70 27.32 16.66
CA GLY A 201 20.53 28.02 15.68
C GLY A 201 19.92 28.06 14.28
N GLU A 202 20.62 28.74 13.37
CA GLU A 202 20.22 28.87 11.98
C GLU A 202 20.54 27.61 11.18
N PHE A 203 19.68 27.24 10.24
CA PHE A 203 19.93 26.18 9.27
C PHE A 203 19.13 26.40 7.98
N ALA A 204 19.66 25.96 6.86
CA ALA A 204 18.93 25.96 5.60
C ALA A 204 17.90 24.82 5.61
N ALA A 205 16.66 25.14 5.27
CA ALA A 205 15.63 24.16 4.97
C ALA A 205 15.52 23.99 3.44
N PRO A 206 15.15 22.79 2.93
CA PRO A 206 14.96 22.56 1.50
C PRO A 206 13.74 23.31 0.97
#